data_0553ed0c8e0b97f3658f7ca6419d8b53
#
_entry.id   0553ed0c8e0b97f3658f7ca6419d8b53
#
_cell.length_a   1.000
_cell.length_b   1.000
_cell.length_c   1.000
_cell.angle_alpha   90.00
_cell.angle_beta   90.00
_cell.angle_gamma   90.00
#
_symmetry.space_group_name_H-M   'P 1'
#
loop_
_entity.id
_entity.type
_entity.pdbx_description
1 polymer ?
#
loop_
_entity_poly.entity_id
_entity_poly.type
_entity_poly.pdbx_seq_one_letter_code
_entity_poly.pdbx_strand_id
1 'polypeptide(L)'
;MAKKVTKKVTKKVTKKEKIDKSKKLIQALKNHGAQIYEDLENGEFPKFSIPNRSISNIIYDKKLRQYVLGTNASLRSARNSSQLRSFTQLLWLAFFANKLTHEKKSSTLRDVYYSSQAFAVDFEDQQESDNIIVDLEAVLSQPREDFFVFPEERSSIFGDLTIEYTIPGYEGKTQNLSSHPDGYAIGPSMTSAQLTDTSAEMVIAIEKGGLFTRFVEEQVDKKFKSIIINTGGQAPRSTRTLLKRLHDELGLPVVILTDGDVYGEHIAMVIKSGSANAAHLRELTVPDAKWMGVWATDIDKFKLPTIPMTESDIKRLSLIHISEPTRPY
;
A
#
# COMPACT_ATOMS: atom_id res chain seq x y z
N MET A 1 4.71 25.42 35.85
CA MET A 1 4.94 23.97 36.08
C MET A 1 4.10 23.17 35.07
N ALA A 2 4.67 22.80 33.95
CA ALA A 2 3.98 22.02 32.89
C ALA A 2 4.23 20.53 33.17
N LYS A 3 3.16 19.79 33.44
CA LYS A 3 3.20 18.32 33.60
C LYS A 3 3.58 17.68 32.29
N LYS A 4 4.77 17.06 32.24
CA LYS A 4 5.14 16.08 31.19
C LYS A 4 4.12 14.94 31.21
N VAL A 5 3.22 14.91 30.23
CA VAL A 5 2.41 13.74 29.94
C VAL A 5 3.26 12.84 29.05
N THR A 6 3.96 11.92 29.66
CA THR A 6 4.64 10.82 28.95
C THR A 6 3.54 9.85 28.51
N LYS A 7 3.10 9.94 27.26
CA LYS A 7 2.25 8.91 26.65
C LYS A 7 3.10 7.69 26.36
N LYS A 8 3.02 6.69 27.24
CA LYS A 8 3.36 5.30 26.90
C LYS A 8 2.30 4.80 25.92
N VAL A 9 2.65 4.72 24.64
CA VAL A 9 1.90 3.89 23.69
C VAL A 9 2.93 3.22 22.79
N THR A 10 3.23 1.98 23.06
CA THR A 10 3.93 1.13 22.12
C THR A 10 3.22 -0.21 22.07
N LYS A 11 2.31 -0.37 21.13
CA LYS A 11 2.10 -1.69 20.53
C LYS A 11 3.33 -1.95 19.64
N LYS A 12 4.41 -2.45 20.24
CA LYS A 12 5.53 -3.00 19.48
C LYS A 12 4.97 -4.13 18.61
N VAL A 13 4.97 -3.94 17.28
CA VAL A 13 4.86 -5.08 16.37
C VAL A 13 6.06 -5.96 16.66
N THR A 14 5.85 -7.00 17.44
CA THR A 14 6.93 -7.81 17.98
C THR A 14 7.51 -8.68 16.88
N LYS A 15 8.81 -9.01 16.98
CA LYS A 15 9.48 -10.02 16.14
C LYS A 15 8.63 -11.31 16.03
N LYS A 16 7.81 -11.59 17.05
CA LYS A 16 6.86 -12.69 17.12
C LYS A 16 5.69 -12.54 16.13
N GLU A 17 5.15 -11.33 15.92
CA GLU A 17 4.04 -11.09 14.95
C GLU A 17 4.51 -11.20 13.49
N LYS A 18 5.75 -10.75 13.19
CA LYS A 18 6.34 -10.92 11.84
C LYS A 18 6.64 -12.39 11.52
N ILE A 19 7.16 -13.14 12.49
CA ILE A 19 7.39 -14.59 12.36
C ILE A 19 6.05 -15.32 12.17
N ASP A 20 4.99 -14.86 12.83
CA ASP A 20 3.66 -15.43 12.70
C ASP A 20 3.04 -15.15 11.31
N LYS A 21 3.21 -13.94 10.76
CA LYS A 21 2.75 -13.60 9.39
C LYS A 21 3.43 -14.47 8.33
N SER A 22 4.77 -14.59 8.36
CA SER A 22 5.51 -15.47 7.43
C SER A 22 5.11 -16.94 7.56
N LYS A 23 4.87 -17.44 8.77
CA LYS A 23 4.38 -18.81 8.98
C LYS A 23 2.98 -19.01 8.41
N LYS A 24 2.08 -18.06 8.60
CA LYS A 24 0.72 -18.09 8.02
C LYS A 24 0.76 -18.11 6.50
N LEU A 25 1.60 -17.28 5.88
CA LEU A 25 1.80 -17.27 4.43
C LEU A 25 2.29 -18.62 3.92
N ILE A 26 3.38 -19.15 4.48
CA ILE A 26 3.92 -20.46 4.09
C ILE A 26 2.87 -21.56 4.25
N GLN A 27 2.09 -21.52 5.33
CA GLN A 27 1.04 -22.49 5.55
C GLN A 27 -0.09 -22.36 4.52
N ALA A 28 -0.50 -21.15 4.17
CA ALA A 28 -1.49 -20.90 3.12
C ALA A 28 -1.02 -21.43 1.76
N LEU A 29 0.22 -21.12 1.37
CA LEU A 29 0.83 -21.64 0.13
C LEU A 29 0.90 -23.17 0.12
N LYS A 30 1.31 -23.79 1.25
CA LYS A 30 1.33 -25.25 1.38
C LYS A 30 -0.07 -25.87 1.26
N ASN A 31 -1.07 -25.26 1.88
CA ASN A 31 -2.44 -25.76 1.80
C ASN A 31 -2.98 -25.73 0.36
N HIS A 32 -2.71 -24.64 -0.38
CA HIS A 32 -3.07 -24.56 -1.80
C HIS A 32 -2.32 -25.58 -2.65
N GLY A 33 -1.02 -25.78 -2.41
CA GLY A 33 -0.23 -26.80 -3.11
C GLY A 33 -0.72 -28.22 -2.82
N ALA A 34 -1.05 -28.52 -1.57
CA ALA A 34 -1.60 -29.81 -1.15
C ALA A 34 -2.97 -30.08 -1.82
N GLN A 35 -3.84 -29.07 -1.89
CA GLN A 35 -5.14 -29.20 -2.55
C GLN A 35 -4.99 -29.48 -4.06
N ILE A 36 -4.07 -28.78 -4.73
CA ILE A 36 -3.78 -29.02 -6.16
C ILE A 36 -3.25 -30.44 -6.37
N TYR A 37 -2.38 -30.92 -5.49
CA TYR A 37 -1.84 -32.26 -5.56
C TYR A 37 -2.93 -33.31 -5.36
N GLU A 38 -3.79 -33.12 -4.36
CA GLU A 38 -4.94 -34.00 -4.09
C GLU A 38 -5.94 -34.05 -5.26
N ASP A 39 -6.28 -32.90 -5.86
CA ASP A 39 -7.14 -32.82 -7.03
C ASP A 39 -6.55 -33.70 -8.18
N LEU A 40 -5.24 -33.58 -8.45
CA LEU A 40 -4.54 -34.35 -9.49
C LEU A 40 -4.49 -35.86 -9.19
N GLU A 41 -4.22 -36.25 -7.94
CA GLU A 41 -4.23 -37.66 -7.51
C GLU A 41 -5.61 -38.31 -7.70
N ASN A 42 -6.68 -37.53 -7.48
CA ASN A 42 -8.06 -37.98 -7.69
C ASN A 42 -8.51 -37.92 -9.15
N GLY A 43 -7.63 -37.52 -10.08
CA GLY A 43 -7.97 -37.35 -11.50
C GLY A 43 -8.88 -36.16 -11.79
N GLU A 44 -8.95 -35.21 -10.86
CA GLU A 44 -9.68 -33.96 -11.00
C GLU A 44 -8.79 -32.84 -11.55
N PHE A 45 -9.42 -31.86 -12.20
CA PHE A 45 -8.72 -30.67 -12.65
C PHE A 45 -8.58 -29.67 -11.50
N PRO A 46 -7.35 -29.27 -11.15
CA PRO A 46 -7.14 -28.31 -10.07
C PRO A 46 -7.71 -26.92 -10.39
N LYS A 47 -8.09 -26.20 -9.34
CA LYS A 47 -8.76 -24.90 -9.43
C LYS A 47 -8.36 -23.96 -8.30
N PHE A 48 -8.38 -22.65 -8.60
CA PHE A 48 -8.31 -21.59 -7.62
C PHE A 48 -9.66 -20.88 -7.50
N SER A 49 -10.08 -20.61 -6.27
CA SER A 49 -11.18 -19.67 -6.00
C SER A 49 -10.59 -18.27 -5.81
N ILE A 50 -10.89 -17.37 -6.73
CA ILE A 50 -10.34 -16.02 -6.73
C ILE A 50 -11.44 -15.03 -6.40
N PRO A 51 -11.36 -14.27 -5.31
CA PRO A 51 -12.32 -13.22 -5.00
C PRO A 51 -12.45 -12.23 -6.16
N ASN A 52 -13.67 -11.96 -6.57
CA ASN A 52 -13.94 -11.09 -7.73
C ASN A 52 -13.68 -9.63 -7.33
N ARG A 53 -12.83 -8.94 -8.09
CA ARG A 53 -12.46 -7.54 -7.89
C ARG A 53 -13.23 -6.56 -8.78
N SER A 54 -14.35 -7.01 -9.36
CA SER A 54 -15.22 -6.12 -10.13
C SER A 54 -15.87 -5.05 -9.26
N ILE A 55 -16.21 -3.92 -9.84
CA ILE A 55 -16.88 -2.80 -9.13
C ILE A 55 -18.16 -3.30 -8.44
N SER A 56 -18.90 -4.24 -9.05
CA SER A 56 -20.10 -4.84 -8.47
C SER A 56 -19.87 -5.66 -7.19
N ASN A 57 -18.63 -6.06 -6.91
CA ASN A 57 -18.24 -6.81 -5.70
C ASN A 57 -17.41 -5.97 -4.72
N ILE A 58 -17.29 -4.67 -4.93
CA ILE A 58 -16.59 -3.75 -4.03
C ILE A 58 -17.62 -2.96 -3.25
N ILE A 59 -17.53 -3.04 -1.92
CA ILE A 59 -18.50 -2.44 -0.99
C ILE A 59 -17.77 -1.42 -0.14
N TYR A 60 -18.38 -0.25 0.07
CA TYR A 60 -17.88 0.69 1.05
C TYR A 60 -18.42 0.32 2.45
N ASP A 61 -17.52 -0.12 3.33
CA ASP A 61 -17.86 -0.42 4.73
C ASP A 61 -17.86 0.88 5.54
N LYS A 62 -19.07 1.30 5.96
CA LYS A 62 -19.27 2.53 6.74
C LYS A 62 -18.62 2.50 8.13
N LYS A 63 -18.45 1.32 8.73
CA LYS A 63 -17.82 1.18 10.05
C LYS A 63 -16.30 1.31 9.93
N LEU A 64 -15.73 0.66 8.91
CA LEU A 64 -14.29 0.72 8.61
C LEU A 64 -13.92 1.98 7.83
N ARG A 65 -14.88 2.67 7.23
CA ARG A 65 -14.72 3.86 6.37
C ARG A 65 -13.72 3.60 5.21
N GLN A 66 -13.81 2.42 4.61
CA GLN A 66 -12.93 1.97 3.52
C GLN A 66 -13.64 1.01 2.58
N TYR A 67 -13.05 0.81 1.39
CA TYR A 67 -13.51 -0.20 0.45
C TYR A 67 -13.08 -1.59 0.90
N VAL A 68 -14.01 -2.55 0.80
CA VAL A 68 -13.78 -3.97 1.08
C VAL A 68 -14.33 -4.83 -0.07
N LEU A 69 -13.78 -6.02 -0.26
CA LEU A 69 -14.36 -6.99 -1.19
C LEU A 69 -15.62 -7.60 -0.61
N GLY A 70 -16.62 -7.80 -1.48
CA GLY A 70 -17.76 -8.64 -1.21
C GLY A 70 -17.39 -10.14 -1.26
N THR A 71 -18.42 -10.98 -1.26
CA THR A 71 -18.28 -12.45 -1.14
C THR A 71 -18.19 -13.17 -2.47
N ASN A 72 -18.39 -12.49 -3.60
CA ASN A 72 -18.37 -13.13 -4.91
C ASN A 72 -16.96 -13.54 -5.31
N ALA A 73 -16.80 -14.79 -5.74
CA ALA A 73 -15.54 -15.33 -6.24
C ALA A 73 -15.77 -16.04 -7.59
N SER A 74 -14.74 -16.08 -8.41
CA SER A 74 -14.68 -16.82 -9.65
C SER A 74 -13.75 -18.01 -9.52
N LEU A 75 -14.09 -19.12 -10.17
CA LEU A 75 -13.21 -20.28 -10.24
C LEU A 75 -12.33 -20.18 -11.48
N ARG A 76 -11.02 -20.30 -11.28
CA ARG A 76 -10.04 -20.44 -12.36
C ARG A 76 -9.54 -21.88 -12.33
N SER A 77 -9.84 -22.64 -13.37
CA SER A 77 -9.59 -24.09 -13.41
C SER A 77 -8.68 -24.47 -14.58
N ALA A 78 -7.82 -25.45 -14.37
CA ALA A 78 -7.02 -26.07 -15.41
C ALA A 78 -7.86 -26.86 -16.44
N ARG A 79 -9.14 -27.15 -16.15
CA ARG A 79 -10.07 -27.83 -17.07
C ARG A 79 -10.43 -26.97 -18.29
N ASN A 80 -10.47 -25.65 -18.11
CA ASN A 80 -10.86 -24.72 -19.15
C ASN A 80 -9.64 -24.23 -19.93
N SER A 81 -9.56 -24.57 -21.22
CA SER A 81 -8.43 -24.18 -22.07
C SER A 81 -8.18 -22.67 -22.11
N SER A 82 -9.24 -21.84 -22.06
CA SER A 82 -9.12 -20.38 -22.02
C SER A 82 -8.56 -19.84 -20.69
N GLN A 83 -8.61 -20.64 -19.62
CA GLN A 83 -8.12 -20.27 -18.29
C GLN A 83 -6.78 -20.93 -17.96
N LEU A 84 -6.35 -21.93 -18.74
CA LEU A 84 -5.15 -22.72 -18.45
C LEU A 84 -3.91 -21.84 -18.32
N ARG A 85 -3.73 -20.87 -19.22
CA ARG A 85 -2.62 -19.93 -19.18
C ARG A 85 -2.60 -19.16 -17.85
N SER A 86 -3.70 -18.49 -17.51
CA SER A 86 -3.77 -17.70 -16.29
C SER A 86 -3.75 -18.54 -15.00
N PHE A 87 -4.19 -19.81 -15.07
CA PHE A 87 -4.02 -20.79 -14.00
C PHE A 87 -2.53 -21.13 -13.79
N THR A 88 -1.80 -21.42 -14.88
CA THR A 88 -0.35 -21.71 -14.83
C THR A 88 0.45 -20.52 -14.33
N GLN A 89 0.13 -19.30 -14.77
CA GLN A 89 0.74 -18.06 -14.30
C GLN A 89 0.55 -17.87 -12.79
N LEU A 90 -0.65 -18.11 -12.27
CA LEU A 90 -0.94 -17.98 -10.84
C LEU A 90 -0.22 -19.07 -10.02
N LEU A 91 -0.17 -20.29 -10.52
CA LEU A 91 0.56 -21.39 -9.86
C LEU A 91 2.09 -21.10 -9.80
N TRP A 92 2.64 -20.66 -10.94
CA TRP A 92 4.06 -20.26 -10.98
C TRP A 92 4.34 -19.11 -9.99
N LEU A 93 3.48 -18.11 -9.94
CA LEU A 93 3.66 -16.99 -9.02
C LEU A 93 3.59 -17.44 -7.55
N ALA A 94 2.69 -18.38 -7.21
CA ALA A 94 2.64 -18.97 -5.87
C ALA A 94 3.95 -19.71 -5.53
N PHE A 95 4.52 -20.45 -6.48
CA PHE A 95 5.84 -21.06 -6.34
C PHE A 95 6.94 -20.00 -6.13
N PHE A 96 6.95 -18.95 -6.95
CA PHE A 96 7.93 -17.89 -6.88
C PHE A 96 7.84 -17.12 -5.54
N ALA A 97 6.64 -16.79 -5.09
CA ALA A 97 6.38 -16.19 -3.78
C ALA A 97 6.89 -17.07 -2.62
N ASN A 98 6.66 -18.39 -2.71
CA ASN A 98 7.19 -19.34 -1.74
C ASN A 98 8.72 -19.34 -1.71
N LYS A 99 9.37 -19.32 -2.88
CA LYS A 99 10.83 -19.24 -3.01
C LYS A 99 11.39 -17.96 -2.36
N LEU A 100 10.84 -16.78 -2.72
CA LEU A 100 11.25 -15.50 -2.14
C LEU A 100 11.12 -15.50 -0.61
N THR A 101 10.02 -16.05 -0.10
CA THR A 101 9.74 -16.13 1.35
C THR A 101 10.76 -17.01 2.08
N HIS A 102 11.14 -18.14 1.50
CA HIS A 102 12.14 -19.04 2.08
C HIS A 102 13.55 -18.45 2.03
N GLU A 103 13.91 -17.82 0.91
CA GLU A 103 15.22 -17.21 0.71
C GLU A 103 15.34 -15.85 1.42
N LYS A 104 14.22 -15.25 1.86
CA LYS A 104 14.12 -13.88 2.42
C LYS A 104 14.72 -12.83 1.47
N LYS A 105 14.48 -13.00 0.19
CA LYS A 105 14.91 -12.08 -0.86
C LYS A 105 13.70 -11.34 -1.40
N SER A 106 13.88 -10.04 -1.65
CA SER A 106 12.85 -9.22 -2.28
C SER A 106 12.97 -9.26 -3.80
N SER A 107 11.83 -9.03 -4.46
CA SER A 107 11.71 -8.83 -5.90
C SER A 107 10.86 -7.60 -6.16
N THR A 108 11.10 -6.91 -7.27
CA THR A 108 10.19 -5.85 -7.73
C THR A 108 9.08 -6.45 -8.58
N LEU A 109 7.99 -5.69 -8.78
CA LEU A 109 6.92 -6.08 -9.72
C LEU A 109 7.49 -6.36 -11.11
N ARG A 110 8.45 -5.54 -11.54
CA ARG A 110 9.11 -5.68 -12.83
C ARG A 110 10.00 -6.92 -12.91
N ASP A 111 10.72 -7.24 -11.83
CA ASP A 111 11.55 -8.44 -11.77
C ASP A 111 10.70 -9.71 -11.79
N VAL A 112 9.50 -9.71 -11.21
CA VAL A 112 8.55 -10.84 -11.31
C VAL A 112 8.22 -11.10 -12.77
N TYR A 113 7.88 -10.06 -13.54
CA TYR A 113 7.60 -10.16 -14.97
C TYR A 113 8.80 -10.77 -15.75
N TYR A 114 10.02 -10.27 -15.52
CA TYR A 114 11.19 -10.80 -16.20
C TYR A 114 11.60 -12.20 -15.73
N SER A 115 11.43 -12.49 -14.43
CA SER A 115 11.75 -13.80 -13.88
C SER A 115 10.89 -14.92 -14.45
N SER A 116 9.64 -14.63 -14.85
CA SER A 116 8.75 -15.62 -15.44
C SER A 116 9.28 -16.19 -16.74
N GLN A 117 9.97 -15.38 -17.52
CA GLN A 117 10.54 -15.79 -18.81
C GLN A 117 11.57 -16.92 -18.66
N ALA A 118 12.33 -16.94 -17.56
CA ALA A 118 13.28 -18.02 -17.26
C ALA A 118 12.60 -19.38 -16.98
N PHE A 119 11.29 -19.37 -16.71
CA PHE A 119 10.48 -20.57 -16.44
C PHE A 119 9.53 -20.92 -17.59
N ALA A 120 9.67 -20.26 -18.74
CA ALA A 120 8.75 -20.39 -19.88
C ALA A 120 7.28 -20.12 -19.49
N VAL A 121 7.06 -19.23 -18.55
CA VAL A 121 5.73 -18.71 -18.18
C VAL A 121 5.58 -17.34 -18.78
N ASP A 122 4.86 -17.26 -19.89
CA ASP A 122 4.71 -16.03 -20.66
C ASP A 122 3.59 -15.15 -20.10
N PHE A 123 3.93 -13.87 -19.90
CA PHE A 123 2.98 -12.77 -19.74
C PHE A 123 3.01 -11.91 -21.02
N GLU A 124 1.87 -11.41 -21.46
CA GLU A 124 1.81 -10.52 -22.62
C GLU A 124 2.55 -9.21 -22.34
N ASP A 125 2.33 -8.68 -21.14
CA ASP A 125 2.95 -7.46 -20.67
C ASP A 125 3.08 -7.45 -19.13
N GLN A 126 3.66 -6.40 -18.60
CA GLN A 126 3.80 -6.22 -17.17
C GLN A 126 2.44 -6.08 -16.48
N GLN A 127 1.43 -5.50 -17.15
CA GLN A 127 0.10 -5.32 -16.57
C GLN A 127 -0.59 -6.66 -16.30
N GLU A 128 -0.43 -7.65 -17.19
CA GLU A 128 -0.92 -9.01 -16.97
C GLU A 128 -0.24 -9.63 -15.73
N SER A 129 1.09 -9.52 -15.63
CA SER A 129 1.84 -9.97 -14.45
C SER A 129 1.35 -9.31 -13.17
N ASP A 130 1.18 -7.99 -13.18
CA ASP A 130 0.67 -7.23 -12.03
C ASP A 130 -0.75 -7.70 -11.61
N ASN A 131 -1.61 -8.02 -12.57
CA ASN A 131 -2.95 -8.53 -12.30
C ASN A 131 -2.92 -9.92 -11.64
N ILE A 132 -2.02 -10.82 -12.08
CA ILE A 132 -1.85 -12.14 -11.45
C ILE A 132 -1.28 -12.00 -10.03
N ILE A 133 -0.38 -11.03 -9.79
CA ILE A 133 0.11 -10.74 -8.43
C ILE A 133 -1.05 -10.33 -7.51
N VAL A 134 -1.94 -9.47 -7.98
CA VAL A 134 -3.11 -9.05 -7.20
C VAL A 134 -4.12 -10.20 -7.02
N ASP A 135 -4.24 -11.13 -7.98
CA ASP A 135 -5.04 -12.34 -7.82
C ASP A 135 -4.46 -13.23 -6.71
N LEU A 136 -3.13 -13.40 -6.66
CA LEU A 136 -2.48 -14.17 -5.58
C LEU A 136 -2.69 -13.51 -4.21
N GLU A 137 -2.57 -12.19 -4.10
CA GLU A 137 -2.90 -11.43 -2.88
C GLU A 137 -4.33 -11.73 -2.40
N ALA A 138 -5.29 -11.73 -3.33
CA ALA A 138 -6.69 -11.98 -3.01
C ALA A 138 -6.94 -13.43 -2.57
N VAL A 139 -6.30 -14.42 -3.23
CA VAL A 139 -6.35 -15.84 -2.85
C VAL A 139 -5.78 -16.08 -1.48
N LEU A 140 -4.62 -15.49 -1.18
CA LEU A 140 -3.93 -15.66 0.10
C LEU A 140 -4.50 -14.74 1.20
N SER A 141 -5.33 -13.75 0.85
CA SER A 141 -5.77 -12.67 1.75
C SER A 141 -4.59 -11.98 2.45
N GLN A 142 -3.48 -11.82 1.73
CA GLN A 142 -2.24 -11.22 2.23
C GLN A 142 -1.66 -10.26 1.19
N PRO A 143 -1.06 -9.13 1.61
CA PRO A 143 -0.41 -8.21 0.70
C PRO A 143 0.86 -8.83 0.09
N ARG A 144 1.20 -8.45 -1.13
CA ARG A 144 2.41 -8.92 -1.84
C ARG A 144 3.70 -8.61 -1.09
N GLU A 145 3.69 -7.60 -0.26
CA GLU A 145 4.82 -7.24 0.61
C GLU A 145 5.15 -8.34 1.61
N ASP A 146 4.16 -9.14 2.05
CA ASP A 146 4.36 -10.27 2.96
C ASP A 146 5.06 -11.46 2.26
N PHE A 147 4.95 -11.57 0.93
CA PHE A 147 5.73 -12.52 0.13
C PHE A 147 6.87 -11.88 -0.67
N PHE A 148 7.38 -10.75 -0.16
CA PHE A 148 8.59 -10.08 -0.60
C PHE A 148 8.55 -9.51 -2.04
N VAL A 149 7.38 -9.17 -2.56
CA VAL A 149 7.22 -8.45 -3.82
C VAL A 149 6.87 -7.00 -3.55
N PHE A 150 7.69 -6.06 -4.02
CA PHE A 150 7.58 -4.64 -3.74
C PHE A 150 7.46 -3.81 -5.02
N PRO A 151 6.76 -2.67 -4.99
CA PRO A 151 6.86 -1.68 -6.06
C PRO A 151 8.23 -1.00 -6.07
N GLU A 152 8.58 -0.35 -7.17
CA GLU A 152 9.72 0.57 -7.21
C GLU A 152 9.50 1.74 -6.23
N GLU A 153 10.57 2.20 -5.61
CA GLU A 153 10.55 3.28 -4.63
C GLU A 153 10.38 4.63 -5.32
N ARG A 154 9.35 5.38 -4.95
CA ARG A 154 9.06 6.71 -5.50
C ARG A 154 8.78 7.76 -4.45
N SER A 155 8.68 7.34 -3.20
CA SER A 155 8.30 8.17 -2.06
C SER A 155 9.47 8.36 -1.13
N SER A 156 9.48 9.49 -0.43
CA SER A 156 10.51 9.82 0.56
C SER A 156 9.88 10.34 1.85
N ILE A 157 10.63 10.22 2.95
CA ILE A 157 10.25 10.67 4.28
C ILE A 157 11.38 11.50 4.88
N PHE A 158 11.02 12.58 5.58
CA PHE A 158 11.91 13.46 6.33
C PHE A 158 11.25 13.91 7.62
N GLY A 159 12.03 14.11 8.66
CA GLY A 159 11.59 14.68 9.93
C GLY A 159 12.17 13.96 11.14
N ASP A 160 11.86 14.45 12.33
CA ASP A 160 12.34 13.86 13.56
C ASP A 160 11.62 12.57 13.91
N LEU A 161 12.09 11.49 13.32
CA LEU A 161 11.68 10.11 13.58
C LEU A 161 12.92 9.23 13.62
N THR A 162 13.10 8.53 14.71
CA THR A 162 14.14 7.50 14.82
C THR A 162 13.53 6.13 14.55
N ILE A 163 14.18 5.41 13.64
CA ILE A 163 13.82 4.03 13.29
C ILE A 163 14.94 3.07 13.70
N GLU A 164 14.60 1.82 13.96
CA GLU A 164 15.52 0.71 14.14
C GLU A 164 15.30 -0.32 13.04
N TYR A 165 16.34 -0.63 12.26
CA TYR A 165 16.27 -1.58 11.18
C TYR A 165 16.09 -3.01 11.68
N THR A 166 15.26 -3.80 10.96
CA THR A 166 14.97 -5.20 11.25
C THR A 166 15.36 -6.15 10.14
N ILE A 167 15.95 -5.64 9.06
CA ILE A 167 16.39 -6.43 7.90
C ILE A 167 17.75 -7.10 8.20
N PRO A 168 18.02 -8.29 7.60
CA PRO A 168 19.26 -9.02 7.79
C PRO A 168 20.52 -8.17 7.53
N GLY A 169 21.47 -8.19 8.48
CA GLY A 169 22.72 -7.44 8.43
C GLY A 169 22.64 -5.98 8.89
N TYR A 170 21.44 -5.48 9.19
CA TYR A 170 21.21 -4.13 9.72
C TYR A 170 20.42 -4.14 11.03
N GLU A 171 20.12 -5.32 11.58
CA GLU A 171 19.32 -5.44 12.81
C GLU A 171 19.91 -4.61 13.94
N GLY A 172 19.07 -3.86 14.61
CA GLY A 172 19.44 -3.01 15.75
C GLY A 172 20.16 -1.70 15.40
N LYS A 173 20.50 -1.47 14.13
CA LYS A 173 21.03 -0.15 13.72
C LYS A 173 19.89 0.86 13.70
N THR A 174 20.14 2.01 14.29
CA THR A 174 19.19 3.12 14.38
C THR A 174 19.52 4.23 13.39
N GLN A 175 18.50 4.91 12.88
CA GLN A 175 18.61 6.04 11.98
C GLN A 175 17.57 7.10 12.34
N ASN A 176 17.99 8.35 12.53
CA ASN A 176 17.06 9.46 12.60
C ASN A 176 16.85 10.06 11.20
N LEU A 177 15.58 10.22 10.81
CA LEU A 177 15.21 10.57 9.43
C LEU A 177 15.34 12.08 9.13
N SER A 178 15.70 12.92 10.10
CA SER A 178 16.04 14.34 9.87
C SER A 178 17.49 14.55 9.46
N SER A 179 18.32 13.50 9.42
CA SER A 179 19.75 13.63 9.16
C SER A 179 20.13 13.77 7.69
N HIS A 180 19.20 13.54 6.76
CA HIS A 180 19.43 13.66 5.32
C HIS A 180 18.40 14.62 4.69
N PRO A 181 18.81 15.79 4.17
CA PRO A 181 17.90 16.84 3.71
C PRO A 181 17.07 16.45 2.48
N ASP A 182 17.55 15.52 1.63
CA ASP A 182 16.76 14.99 0.50
C ASP A 182 15.73 13.94 0.94
N GLY A 183 15.71 13.59 2.24
CA GLY A 183 14.85 12.56 2.80
C GLY A 183 15.38 11.15 2.55
N TYR A 184 14.67 10.18 3.11
CA TYR A 184 14.94 8.75 2.97
C TYR A 184 13.87 8.09 2.11
N ALA A 185 14.28 7.24 1.17
CA ALA A 185 13.35 6.44 0.35
C ALA A 185 12.48 5.53 1.21
N ILE A 186 11.19 5.43 0.87
CA ILE A 186 10.24 4.55 1.55
C ILE A 186 10.18 3.21 0.82
N GLY A 187 11.15 2.35 1.14
CA GLY A 187 11.25 0.99 0.63
C GLY A 187 10.97 -0.08 1.68
N PRO A 188 11.29 -1.35 1.37
CA PRO A 188 11.07 -2.49 2.27
C PRO A 188 11.74 -2.34 3.63
N SER A 189 12.96 -1.81 3.68
CA SER A 189 13.70 -1.59 4.92
C SER A 189 13.00 -0.59 5.84
N MET A 190 12.47 0.50 5.27
CA MET A 190 11.72 1.53 5.99
C MET A 190 10.37 1.01 6.50
N THR A 191 9.61 0.36 5.64
CA THR A 191 8.28 -0.17 6.01
C THR A 191 8.35 -1.30 7.03
N SER A 192 9.48 -2.01 7.12
CA SER A 192 9.70 -3.06 8.10
C SER A 192 10.39 -2.62 9.38
N ALA A 193 11.02 -1.42 9.42
CA ALA A 193 11.73 -0.89 10.57
C ALA A 193 10.80 -0.74 11.80
N GLN A 194 11.37 -0.76 13.01
CA GLN A 194 10.66 -0.35 14.22
C GLN A 194 10.69 1.18 14.33
N LEU A 195 9.55 1.77 14.65
CA LEU A 195 9.42 3.20 14.94
C LEU A 195 9.70 3.38 16.43
N THR A 196 10.83 4.02 16.78
CA THR A 196 11.32 3.99 18.17
C THR A 196 11.10 5.29 18.93
N ASP A 197 11.35 6.43 18.30
CA ASP A 197 11.26 7.74 18.96
C ASP A 197 10.93 8.85 17.98
N THR A 198 10.13 9.83 18.42
CA THR A 198 9.79 11.03 17.66
C THR A 198 9.32 12.15 18.57
N SER A 199 9.68 13.39 18.25
CA SER A 199 9.07 14.60 18.82
C SER A 199 7.96 15.18 17.94
N ALA A 200 7.69 14.58 16.79
CA ALA A 200 6.65 15.04 15.89
C ALA A 200 5.25 14.89 16.49
N GLU A 201 4.38 15.85 16.18
CA GLU A 201 2.98 15.88 16.61
C GLU A 201 2.01 15.54 15.48
N MET A 202 2.48 15.48 14.21
CA MET A 202 1.68 15.14 13.04
C MET A 202 2.53 14.60 11.90
N VAL A 203 1.86 14.06 10.89
CA VAL A 203 2.43 13.68 9.59
C VAL A 203 1.80 14.52 8.49
N ILE A 204 2.61 15.09 7.61
CA ILE A 204 2.16 15.82 6.42
C ILE A 204 2.54 14.99 5.19
N ALA A 205 1.54 14.42 4.52
CA ALA A 205 1.71 13.70 3.26
C ALA A 205 1.50 14.68 2.09
N ILE A 206 2.50 14.80 1.23
CA ILE A 206 2.56 15.77 0.13
C ILE A 206 2.66 15.02 -1.19
N GLU A 207 1.90 15.43 -2.18
CA GLU A 207 1.89 14.79 -3.49
C GLU A 207 3.17 15.00 -4.29
N LYS A 208 3.73 16.22 -4.31
CA LYS A 208 4.82 16.62 -5.19
C LYS A 208 6.18 16.71 -4.50
N GLY A 209 7.21 16.14 -5.15
CA GLY A 209 8.58 16.19 -4.69
C GLY A 209 9.14 17.61 -4.57
N GLY A 210 8.83 18.52 -5.50
CA GLY A 210 9.28 19.91 -5.42
C GLY A 210 8.75 20.64 -4.18
N LEU A 211 7.51 20.35 -3.77
CA LEU A 211 6.95 20.92 -2.55
C LEU A 211 7.59 20.27 -1.30
N PHE A 212 7.90 18.99 -1.35
CA PHE A 212 8.63 18.31 -0.28
C PHE A 212 10.01 18.97 -0.02
N THR A 213 10.81 19.17 -1.06
CA THR A 213 12.10 19.85 -0.96
C THR A 213 11.93 21.25 -0.36
N ARG A 214 10.93 22.01 -0.86
CA ARG A 214 10.65 23.34 -0.32
C ARG A 214 10.26 23.33 1.15
N PHE A 215 9.49 22.34 1.58
CA PHE A 215 9.09 22.20 3.00
C PHE A 215 10.28 21.88 3.90
N VAL A 216 11.24 21.07 3.42
CA VAL A 216 12.49 20.82 4.14
C VAL A 216 13.34 22.08 4.25
N GLU A 217 13.52 22.81 3.14
CA GLU A 217 14.26 24.09 3.12
C GLU A 217 13.67 25.13 4.08
N GLU A 218 12.34 25.23 4.11
CA GLU A 218 11.59 26.15 4.99
C GLU A 218 11.46 25.64 6.43
N GLN A 219 12.05 24.50 6.77
CA GLN A 219 11.99 23.86 8.10
C GLN A 219 10.55 23.69 8.62
N VAL A 220 9.64 23.28 7.76
CA VAL A 220 8.24 23.02 8.08
C VAL A 220 8.12 21.90 9.12
N ASP A 221 9.01 20.91 9.08
CA ASP A 221 9.14 19.87 10.09
C ASP A 221 9.31 20.42 11.50
N LYS A 222 10.15 21.46 11.68
CA LYS A 222 10.37 22.13 12.97
C LYS A 222 9.22 23.08 13.34
N LYS A 223 8.76 23.89 12.36
CA LYS A 223 7.69 24.89 12.57
C LYS A 223 6.40 24.23 13.05
N PHE A 224 6.06 23.08 12.51
CA PHE A 224 4.82 22.35 12.79
C PHE A 224 5.04 21.03 13.54
N LYS A 225 6.25 20.74 13.99
CA LYS A 225 6.63 19.48 14.63
C LYS A 225 6.10 18.29 13.85
N SER A 226 6.47 18.22 12.56
CA SER A 226 5.86 17.27 11.63
C SER A 226 6.89 16.35 10.98
N ILE A 227 6.44 15.15 10.66
CA ILE A 227 7.11 14.27 9.70
C ILE A 227 6.53 14.58 8.33
N ILE A 228 7.40 14.83 7.35
CA ILE A 228 7.01 15.15 5.97
C ILE A 228 7.20 13.92 5.11
N ILE A 229 6.18 13.54 4.34
CA ILE A 229 6.22 12.42 3.41
C ILE A 229 5.85 12.90 2.01
N ASN A 230 6.76 12.72 1.05
CA ASN A 230 6.47 12.86 -0.37
C ASN A 230 5.88 11.55 -0.89
N THR A 231 4.68 11.58 -1.45
CA THR A 231 4.02 10.39 -2.01
C THR A 231 4.46 10.08 -3.45
N GLY A 232 5.06 11.04 -4.14
CA GLY A 232 5.49 10.88 -5.54
C GLY A 232 4.31 10.69 -6.51
N GLY A 233 3.25 11.46 -6.34
CA GLY A 233 1.96 11.30 -7.00
C GLY A 233 1.06 10.32 -6.24
N GLN A 234 0.44 9.35 -6.94
CA GLN A 234 -0.37 8.31 -6.31
C GLN A 234 0.45 7.54 -5.27
N ALA A 235 0.07 7.64 -3.99
CA ALA A 235 0.80 7.06 -2.87
C ALA A 235 0.98 5.53 -3.04
N PRO A 236 2.22 5.04 -3.15
CA PRO A 236 2.50 3.60 -3.19
C PRO A 236 2.00 2.88 -1.94
N ARG A 237 1.84 1.57 -2.02
CA ARG A 237 1.40 0.76 -0.86
C ARG A 237 2.38 0.86 0.32
N SER A 238 3.68 0.85 0.06
CA SER A 238 4.72 1.05 1.09
C SER A 238 4.50 2.36 1.87
N THR A 239 4.23 3.44 1.16
CA THR A 239 3.95 4.75 1.77
C THR A 239 2.65 4.73 2.56
N ARG A 240 1.58 4.13 2.04
CA ARG A 240 0.31 4.00 2.76
C ARG A 240 0.43 3.14 4.01
N THR A 241 1.18 2.04 3.93
CA THR A 241 1.51 1.21 5.09
C THR A 241 2.25 2.00 6.15
N LEU A 242 3.25 2.80 5.75
CA LEU A 242 4.00 3.65 6.68
C LEU A 242 3.13 4.73 7.30
N LEU A 243 2.29 5.43 6.52
CA LEU A 243 1.32 6.41 7.02
C LEU A 243 0.39 5.81 8.08
N LYS A 244 -0.14 4.60 7.79
CA LYS A 244 -0.98 3.88 8.75
C LYS A 244 -0.21 3.52 10.01
N ARG A 245 1.01 3.04 9.90
CA ARG A 245 1.86 2.71 11.05
C ARG A 245 2.17 3.93 11.91
N LEU A 246 2.51 5.06 11.30
CA LEU A 246 2.73 6.33 12.01
C LEU A 246 1.48 6.78 12.78
N HIS A 247 0.32 6.58 12.17
CA HIS A 247 -0.96 6.87 12.81
C HIS A 247 -1.29 5.90 13.95
N ASP A 248 -1.22 4.59 13.70
CA ASP A 248 -1.67 3.56 14.64
C ASP A 248 -0.66 3.31 15.78
N GLU A 249 0.65 3.29 15.48
CA GLU A 249 1.69 2.96 16.45
C GLU A 249 2.11 4.19 17.28
N LEU A 250 2.19 5.39 16.65
CA LEU A 250 2.65 6.61 17.30
C LEU A 250 1.51 7.58 17.63
N GLY A 251 0.28 7.31 17.17
CA GLY A 251 -0.88 8.18 17.42
C GLY A 251 -0.82 9.51 16.67
N LEU A 252 -0.01 9.61 15.61
CA LEU A 252 0.16 10.86 14.89
C LEU A 252 -1.03 11.10 13.93
N PRO A 253 -1.68 12.27 13.99
CA PRO A 253 -2.65 12.65 12.99
C PRO A 253 -1.97 12.81 11.62
N VAL A 254 -2.63 12.31 10.57
CA VAL A 254 -2.16 12.42 9.20
C VAL A 254 -2.92 13.52 8.48
N VAL A 255 -2.18 14.40 7.85
CA VAL A 255 -2.68 15.50 7.04
C VAL A 255 -2.20 15.32 5.60
N ILE A 256 -3.07 15.53 4.62
CA ILE A 256 -2.77 15.30 3.21
C ILE A 256 -2.86 16.63 2.47
N LEU A 257 -1.81 16.96 1.71
CA LEU A 257 -1.73 18.12 0.87
C LEU A 257 -1.44 17.69 -0.57
N THR A 258 -2.40 17.93 -1.46
CA THR A 258 -2.35 17.57 -2.87
C THR A 258 -2.65 18.77 -3.75
N ASP A 259 -2.49 18.63 -5.04
CA ASP A 259 -2.92 19.62 -6.00
C ASP A 259 -4.44 19.82 -5.95
N GLY A 260 -4.91 21.00 -6.39
CA GLY A 260 -6.33 21.33 -6.46
C GLY A 260 -6.99 20.82 -7.74
N ASP A 261 -6.71 19.57 -8.11
CA ASP A 261 -7.29 18.90 -9.26
C ASP A 261 -7.93 17.54 -8.88
N VAL A 262 -8.60 16.91 -9.83
CA VAL A 262 -9.31 15.65 -9.63
C VAL A 262 -8.37 14.50 -9.22
N TYR A 263 -7.11 14.53 -9.67
CA TYR A 263 -6.13 13.54 -9.31
C TYR A 263 -5.66 13.71 -7.87
N GLY A 264 -5.46 14.97 -7.43
CA GLY A 264 -5.12 15.28 -6.04
C GLY A 264 -6.21 14.84 -5.06
N GLU A 265 -7.49 15.10 -5.40
CA GLU A 265 -8.63 14.59 -4.62
C GLU A 265 -8.63 13.06 -4.56
N HIS A 266 -8.45 12.39 -5.70
CA HIS A 266 -8.37 10.92 -5.75
C HIS A 266 -7.20 10.36 -4.91
N ILE A 267 -6.02 10.99 -4.94
CA ILE A 267 -4.88 10.59 -4.11
C ILE A 267 -5.23 10.68 -2.62
N ALA A 268 -5.84 11.78 -2.20
CA ALA A 268 -6.28 11.96 -0.82
C ALA A 268 -7.30 10.88 -0.41
N MET A 269 -8.27 10.58 -1.28
CA MET A 269 -9.28 9.55 -1.05
C MET A 269 -8.66 8.15 -0.94
N VAL A 270 -7.68 7.81 -1.77
CA VAL A 270 -6.99 6.52 -1.72
C VAL A 270 -6.22 6.35 -0.40
N ILE A 271 -5.62 7.40 0.14
CA ILE A 271 -4.97 7.36 1.45
C ILE A 271 -6.00 7.15 2.57
N LYS A 272 -7.15 7.84 2.49
CA LYS A 272 -8.20 7.78 3.52
C LYS A 272 -8.99 6.48 3.49
N SER A 273 -9.49 6.10 2.31
CA SER A 273 -10.52 5.06 2.15
C SER A 273 -10.06 3.84 1.35
N GLY A 274 -8.84 3.88 0.79
CA GLY A 274 -8.30 2.83 -0.06
C GLY A 274 -8.72 2.99 -1.52
N SER A 275 -8.31 2.02 -2.33
CA SER A 275 -8.67 1.94 -3.73
C SER A 275 -9.44 0.65 -4.03
N ALA A 276 -10.30 0.67 -5.05
CA ALA A 276 -11.03 -0.51 -5.52
C ALA A 276 -10.09 -1.70 -5.81
N ASN A 277 -8.95 -1.44 -6.46
CA ASN A 277 -7.96 -2.46 -6.78
C ASN A 277 -7.26 -3.07 -5.55
N ALA A 278 -7.34 -2.45 -4.39
CA ALA A 278 -6.75 -2.90 -3.13
C ALA A 278 -7.80 -3.16 -2.04
N ALA A 279 -9.07 -3.34 -2.40
CA ALA A 279 -10.18 -3.55 -1.47
C ALA A 279 -10.05 -4.85 -0.65
N HIS A 280 -9.23 -5.79 -1.09
CA HIS A 280 -8.86 -7.01 -0.34
C HIS A 280 -7.87 -6.74 0.81
N LEU A 281 -7.23 -5.54 0.85
CA LEU A 281 -6.23 -5.17 1.85
C LEU A 281 -6.76 -4.09 2.80
N ARG A 282 -6.92 -4.44 4.06
CA ARG A 282 -7.45 -3.53 5.09
C ARG A 282 -6.37 -2.65 5.75
N GLU A 283 -5.10 -2.96 5.56
CA GLU A 283 -3.98 -2.31 6.26
C GLU A 283 -3.38 -1.11 5.50
N LEU A 284 -4.06 -0.59 4.47
CA LEU A 284 -3.53 0.45 3.60
C LEU A 284 -4.27 1.79 3.68
N THR A 285 -5.10 1.98 4.71
CA THR A 285 -5.94 3.18 4.83
C THR A 285 -5.77 3.88 6.15
N VAL A 286 -5.90 5.20 6.13
CA VAL A 286 -5.94 6.06 7.31
C VAL A 286 -7.24 6.87 7.29
N PRO A 287 -8.37 6.29 7.72
CA PRO A 287 -9.70 6.93 7.58
C PRO A 287 -9.82 8.26 8.31
N ASP A 288 -8.99 8.49 9.34
CA ASP A 288 -8.97 9.73 10.12
C ASP A 288 -8.05 10.81 9.52
N ALA A 289 -7.33 10.48 8.41
CA ALA A 289 -6.51 11.46 7.73
C ALA A 289 -7.37 12.64 7.25
N LYS A 290 -6.82 13.86 7.36
CA LYS A 290 -7.51 15.08 6.94
C LYS A 290 -6.91 15.59 5.64
N TRP A 291 -7.71 15.71 4.61
CA TRP A 291 -7.31 16.42 3.41
C TRP A 291 -7.37 17.92 3.67
N MET A 292 -6.25 18.60 3.54
CA MET A 292 -6.12 20.05 3.76
C MET A 292 -6.31 20.89 2.50
N GLY A 293 -6.34 20.30 1.37
CA GLY A 293 -6.48 20.98 0.08
C GLY A 293 -5.32 20.63 -0.86
N VAL A 294 -5.15 21.36 -1.97
CA VAL A 294 -5.82 22.65 -2.31
C VAL A 294 -7.31 22.44 -2.60
N TRP A 295 -8.18 23.19 -1.93
CA TRP A 295 -9.64 23.15 -2.14
C TRP A 295 -10.07 24.05 -3.29
N ALA A 296 -11.21 23.78 -3.93
CA ALA A 296 -11.81 24.68 -4.90
C ALA A 296 -12.01 26.11 -4.33
N THR A 297 -12.41 26.20 -3.06
CA THR A 297 -12.54 27.48 -2.35
C THR A 297 -11.20 28.22 -2.18
N ASP A 298 -10.07 27.50 -2.09
CA ASP A 298 -8.74 28.13 -2.04
C ASP A 298 -8.35 28.68 -3.41
N ILE A 299 -8.71 28.01 -4.50
CA ILE A 299 -8.52 28.46 -5.86
C ILE A 299 -9.17 29.82 -6.05
N ASP A 300 -10.43 29.94 -5.67
CA ASP A 300 -11.19 31.20 -5.75
C ASP A 300 -10.62 32.29 -4.83
N LYS A 301 -10.34 31.94 -3.57
CA LYS A 301 -9.83 32.87 -2.54
C LYS A 301 -8.48 33.45 -2.92
N PHE A 302 -7.58 32.63 -3.41
CA PHE A 302 -6.22 33.05 -3.77
C PHE A 302 -6.06 33.40 -5.23
N LYS A 303 -7.14 33.37 -6.03
CA LYS A 303 -7.16 33.65 -7.47
C LYS A 303 -6.09 32.84 -8.22
N LEU A 304 -6.03 31.56 -7.91
CA LEU A 304 -5.06 30.67 -8.54
C LEU A 304 -5.43 30.42 -10.01
N PRO A 305 -4.43 30.26 -10.90
CA PRO A 305 -4.71 29.93 -12.29
C PRO A 305 -5.38 28.56 -12.40
N THR A 306 -6.38 28.45 -13.27
CA THR A 306 -7.12 27.21 -13.52
C THR A 306 -6.98 26.74 -14.96
N ILE A 307 -7.10 25.43 -15.15
CA ILE A 307 -7.12 24.78 -16.46
C ILE A 307 -8.49 24.10 -16.60
N PRO A 308 -9.15 24.15 -17.77
CA PRO A 308 -10.40 23.43 -17.99
C PRO A 308 -10.24 21.92 -17.77
N MET A 309 -11.22 21.28 -17.11
CA MET A 309 -11.24 19.83 -16.94
C MET A 309 -11.48 19.12 -18.27
N THR A 310 -10.80 18.00 -18.45
CA THR A 310 -11.03 17.09 -19.57
C THR A 310 -12.24 16.17 -19.28
N GLU A 311 -12.77 15.50 -20.32
CA GLU A 311 -13.81 14.47 -20.13
C GLU A 311 -13.36 13.33 -19.19
N SER A 312 -12.06 13.00 -19.21
CA SER A 312 -11.47 12.01 -18.30
C SER A 312 -11.55 12.45 -16.84
N ASP A 313 -11.28 13.74 -16.60
CA ASP A 313 -11.33 14.31 -15.25
C ASP A 313 -12.76 14.31 -14.72
N ILE A 314 -13.74 14.69 -15.56
CA ILE A 314 -15.16 14.68 -15.21
C ILE A 314 -15.63 13.26 -14.88
N LYS A 315 -15.24 12.25 -15.67
CA LYS A 315 -15.55 10.85 -15.37
C LYS A 315 -14.93 10.40 -14.05
N ARG A 316 -13.68 10.76 -13.78
CA ARG A 316 -13.00 10.42 -12.53
C ARG A 316 -13.66 11.09 -11.34
N LEU A 317 -13.99 12.36 -11.45
CA LEU A 317 -14.71 13.11 -10.40
C LEU A 317 -16.05 12.47 -10.06
N SER A 318 -16.82 12.05 -11.07
CA SER A 318 -18.09 11.35 -10.82
C SER A 318 -17.91 10.02 -10.08
N LEU A 319 -16.83 9.27 -10.35
CA LEU A 319 -16.52 8.04 -9.62
C LEU A 319 -16.13 8.30 -8.16
N ILE A 320 -15.40 9.37 -7.88
CA ILE A 320 -15.07 9.79 -6.52
C ILE A 320 -16.33 10.13 -5.74
N HIS A 321 -17.24 10.91 -6.32
CA HIS A 321 -18.50 11.31 -5.69
C HIS A 321 -19.51 10.16 -5.50
N ILE A 322 -19.51 9.16 -6.38
CA ILE A 322 -20.33 7.94 -6.19
C ILE A 322 -19.82 7.13 -4.99
N SER A 323 -18.53 7.17 -4.74
CA SER A 323 -17.91 6.42 -3.66
C SER A 323 -17.99 7.09 -2.29
N GLU A 324 -18.25 8.41 -2.21
CA GLU A 324 -18.61 9.12 -0.98
C GLU A 324 -20.08 9.56 -1.04
N PRO A 325 -21.02 8.87 -0.36
CA PRO A 325 -22.35 9.43 -0.19
C PRO A 325 -22.24 10.69 0.66
N THR A 326 -22.39 11.82 -0.01
CA THR A 326 -22.71 13.15 0.52
C THR A 326 -22.32 13.39 1.98
N ARG A 327 -21.14 13.95 2.22
CA ARG A 327 -20.98 14.80 3.39
C ARG A 327 -21.65 16.13 3.05
N PRO A 328 -22.60 16.61 3.85
CA PRO A 328 -22.98 18.00 3.78
C PRO A 328 -21.75 18.84 4.13
N TYR A 329 -21.45 19.79 3.28
CA TYR A 329 -20.40 20.80 3.47
C TYR A 329 -20.66 21.60 4.74
#